data_4015760fdf11742fcdace7629ad449b7
#
_entry.id   4015760fdf11742fcdace7629ad449b7
#
_cell.length_a   1.000
_cell.length_b   1.000
_cell.length_c   1.000
_cell.angle_alpha   90.00
_cell.angle_beta   90.00
_cell.angle_gamma   90.00
#
_symmetry.space_group_name_H-M   'P 1'
#
loop_
_entity.id
_entity.type
_entity.pdbx_description
1 polymer ?
#
loop_
_entity_poly.entity_id
_entity_poly.type
_entity_poly.pdbx_seq_one_letter_code
_entity_poly.pdbx_strand_id
1 'polypeptide(L)'
;LTDFEGIAIVGFSPHLLVVNPRVEARTAQEFVALLRANPGRFNYASAGIGSGPHIGGLLFMNLMNVQVETVHYRGGGPGVAAMVSGEAHFGTPTMASSIGQVRGGNLRALAVLSDHRSPALPDLPNAPEAGMPGVVFEEFFPVVAPRGTPPEAIATLGAAFRQAVQQTAARLNETTGVTARPGFETNAQVMAFVREGVEKYTRILRAAGIDPE
;
A
#
# COMPACT_ATOMS: atom_id res chain seq x y z
N LEU A 1 -1.04 20.30 4.92
CA LEU A 1 0.44 20.15 4.92
C LEU A 1 1.17 21.34 5.57
N THR A 2 0.52 22.50 5.66
CA THR A 2 1.08 23.70 6.28
C THR A 2 1.31 23.58 7.78
N ASP A 3 0.73 22.59 8.43
CA ASP A 3 0.75 22.38 9.88
C ASP A 3 1.86 21.42 10.34
N PHE A 4 2.67 20.93 9.40
CA PHE A 4 3.69 19.91 9.65
C PHE A 4 5.08 20.30 9.16
N GLU A 5 6.07 19.78 9.88
CA GLU A 5 7.49 19.78 9.53
C GLU A 5 7.95 18.35 9.26
N GLY A 6 8.68 18.12 8.16
CA GLY A 6 9.17 16.79 7.79
C GLY A 6 10.37 16.38 8.63
N ILE A 7 10.38 15.17 9.13
CA ILE A 7 11.51 14.59 9.86
C ILE A 7 12.25 13.55 9.03
N ALA A 8 11.52 12.56 8.54
CA ALA A 8 12.10 11.44 7.79
C ALA A 8 11.04 10.74 6.92
N ILE A 9 11.49 9.96 5.94
CA ILE A 9 10.73 8.86 5.35
C ILE A 9 11.33 7.56 5.88
N VAL A 10 10.54 6.78 6.61
CA VAL A 10 11.00 5.51 7.19
C VAL A 10 11.17 4.44 6.12
N GLY A 11 10.32 4.45 5.11
CA GLY A 11 10.41 3.50 4.00
C GLY A 11 9.18 3.51 3.10
N PHE A 12 9.19 2.57 2.16
CA PHE A 12 8.19 2.38 1.13
C PHE A 12 7.71 0.93 1.16
N SER A 13 6.41 0.70 1.05
CA SER A 13 5.84 -0.64 1.01
C SER A 13 4.95 -0.77 -0.23
N PRO A 14 5.24 -1.70 -1.14
CA PRO A 14 4.31 -2.00 -2.21
C PRO A 14 3.05 -2.63 -1.64
N HIS A 15 1.95 -2.50 -2.36
CA HIS A 15 0.74 -3.22 -2.06
C HIS A 15 0.76 -4.62 -2.68
N LEU A 16 -0.01 -5.54 -2.11
CA LEU A 16 -0.24 -6.88 -2.66
C LEU A 16 -1.68 -6.99 -3.13
N LEU A 17 -1.93 -7.59 -4.27
CA LEU A 17 -3.25 -8.13 -4.56
C LEU A 17 -3.39 -9.46 -3.82
N VAL A 18 -4.24 -9.49 -2.80
CA VAL A 18 -4.48 -10.70 -2.00
C VAL A 18 -5.94 -11.11 -2.05
N VAL A 19 -6.17 -12.43 -1.98
CA VAL A 19 -7.50 -13.03 -1.91
C VAL A 19 -7.60 -13.98 -0.71
N ASN A 20 -8.82 -14.17 -0.19
CA ASN A 20 -9.08 -15.26 0.74
C ASN A 20 -8.79 -16.61 0.03
N PRO A 21 -8.19 -17.61 0.68
CA PRO A 21 -7.87 -18.91 0.05
C PRO A 21 -9.07 -19.67 -0.53
N ARG A 22 -10.29 -19.35 -0.10
CA ARG A 22 -11.54 -19.93 -0.64
C ARG A 22 -11.91 -19.39 -2.02
N VAL A 23 -11.31 -18.29 -2.45
CA VAL A 23 -11.49 -17.76 -3.82
C VAL A 23 -10.78 -18.70 -4.80
N GLU A 24 -11.49 -19.15 -5.84
CA GLU A 24 -11.04 -20.19 -6.76
C GLU A 24 -9.98 -19.73 -7.78
N ALA A 25 -9.43 -18.53 -7.67
CA ALA A 25 -8.36 -18.01 -8.52
C ALA A 25 -6.98 -18.24 -7.89
N ARG A 26 -6.00 -18.63 -8.73
CA ARG A 26 -4.59 -18.82 -8.34
C ARG A 26 -3.65 -17.81 -8.98
N THR A 27 -4.10 -17.14 -10.02
CA THR A 27 -3.36 -16.06 -10.71
C THR A 27 -4.20 -14.78 -10.74
N ALA A 28 -3.55 -13.64 -10.94
CA ALA A 28 -4.27 -12.36 -11.06
C ALA A 28 -5.18 -12.33 -12.29
N GLN A 29 -4.76 -12.95 -13.41
CA GLN A 29 -5.57 -13.04 -14.62
C GLN A 29 -6.84 -13.87 -14.38
N GLU A 30 -6.72 -15.05 -13.74
CA GLU A 30 -7.88 -15.86 -13.36
C GLU A 30 -8.83 -15.08 -12.44
N PHE A 31 -8.26 -14.32 -11.49
CA PHE A 31 -9.06 -13.54 -10.56
C PHE A 31 -9.83 -12.39 -11.26
N VAL A 32 -9.17 -11.66 -12.15
CA VAL A 32 -9.84 -10.60 -12.95
C VAL A 32 -10.96 -11.21 -13.82
N ALA A 33 -10.70 -12.36 -14.45
CA ALA A 33 -11.72 -13.08 -15.22
C ALA A 33 -12.90 -13.51 -14.34
N LEU A 34 -12.61 -14.00 -13.12
CA LEU A 34 -13.62 -14.42 -12.15
C LEU A 34 -14.49 -13.25 -11.68
N LEU A 35 -13.89 -12.08 -11.41
CA LEU A 35 -14.62 -10.85 -11.06
C LEU A 35 -15.58 -10.42 -12.18
N ARG A 36 -15.09 -10.42 -13.43
CA ARG A 36 -15.90 -10.04 -14.61
C ARG A 36 -17.06 -11.00 -14.87
N ALA A 37 -16.85 -12.30 -14.65
CA ALA A 37 -17.87 -13.32 -14.85
C ALA A 37 -18.96 -13.33 -13.76
N ASN A 38 -18.68 -12.72 -12.60
CA ASN A 38 -19.58 -12.80 -11.43
C ASN A 38 -19.75 -11.40 -10.78
N PRO A 39 -20.38 -10.44 -11.47
CA PRO A 39 -20.61 -9.12 -10.92
C PRO A 39 -21.46 -9.20 -9.64
N GLY A 40 -21.05 -8.45 -8.60
CA GLY A 40 -21.75 -8.41 -7.30
C GLY A 40 -21.50 -9.60 -6.36
N ARG A 41 -20.77 -10.65 -6.82
CA ARG A 41 -20.46 -11.83 -5.95
C ARG A 41 -19.35 -11.55 -4.94
N PHE A 42 -18.42 -10.70 -5.30
CA PHE A 42 -17.21 -10.45 -4.50
C PHE A 42 -17.26 -9.04 -3.91
N ASN A 43 -16.71 -8.89 -2.72
CA ASN A 43 -16.48 -7.60 -2.07
C ASN A 43 -14.99 -7.38 -1.80
N TYR A 44 -14.62 -6.11 -1.77
CA TYR A 44 -13.27 -5.61 -1.58
C TYR A 44 -13.09 -5.04 -0.17
N ALA A 45 -12.02 -5.41 0.53
CA ALA A 45 -11.65 -4.84 1.82
C ALA A 45 -10.78 -3.60 1.67
N SER A 46 -11.30 -2.45 2.08
CA SER A 46 -10.58 -1.18 2.20
C SER A 46 -10.26 -0.87 3.66
N ALA A 47 -9.17 -0.16 3.92
CA ALA A 47 -8.80 0.29 5.26
C ALA A 47 -9.50 1.60 5.69
N GLY A 48 -10.48 2.05 4.92
CA GLY A 48 -11.20 3.31 5.10
C GLY A 48 -11.10 4.21 3.87
N ILE A 49 -12.02 5.16 3.76
CA ILE A 49 -12.06 6.11 2.63
C ILE A 49 -10.76 6.93 2.61
N GLY A 50 -10.13 7.07 1.43
CA GLY A 50 -8.87 7.80 1.26
C GLY A 50 -7.62 7.07 1.75
N SER A 51 -7.73 5.89 2.37
CA SER A 51 -6.58 5.08 2.77
C SER A 51 -5.81 4.52 1.56
N GLY A 52 -4.54 4.15 1.77
CA GLY A 52 -3.73 3.48 0.74
C GLY A 52 -4.43 2.27 0.11
N PRO A 53 -4.94 1.30 0.89
CA PRO A 53 -5.73 0.20 0.35
C PRO A 53 -6.97 0.65 -0.44
N HIS A 54 -7.64 1.74 -0.07
CA HIS A 54 -8.75 2.27 -0.87
C HIS A 54 -8.26 2.78 -2.24
N ILE A 55 -7.23 3.61 -2.25
CA ILE A 55 -6.67 4.19 -3.48
C ILE A 55 -6.11 3.07 -4.40
N GLY A 56 -5.40 2.11 -3.83
CA GLY A 56 -4.88 0.94 -4.57
C GLY A 56 -6.00 0.09 -5.18
N GLY A 57 -7.11 -0.08 -4.44
CA GLY A 57 -8.31 -0.76 -4.93
C GLY A 57 -9.00 -0.04 -6.08
N LEU A 58 -9.15 1.28 -5.96
CA LEU A 58 -9.71 2.11 -7.05
C LEU A 58 -8.85 2.01 -8.31
N LEU A 59 -7.53 2.09 -8.17
CA LEU A 59 -6.59 1.95 -9.28
C LEU A 59 -6.72 0.56 -9.94
N PHE A 60 -6.74 -0.51 -9.14
CA PHE A 60 -6.94 -1.88 -9.62
C PHE A 60 -8.28 -2.00 -10.37
N MET A 61 -9.38 -1.60 -9.75
CA MET A 61 -10.72 -1.72 -10.34
C MET A 61 -10.84 -0.94 -11.65
N ASN A 62 -10.29 0.27 -11.70
CA ASN A 62 -10.32 1.11 -12.90
C ASN A 62 -9.49 0.50 -14.04
N LEU A 63 -8.23 0.15 -13.80
CA LEU A 63 -7.34 -0.37 -14.85
C LEU A 63 -7.73 -1.77 -15.32
N MET A 64 -8.29 -2.59 -14.44
CA MET A 64 -8.78 -3.92 -14.80
C MET A 64 -10.22 -3.90 -15.33
N ASN A 65 -10.87 -2.75 -15.36
CA ASN A 65 -12.28 -2.59 -15.77
C ASN A 65 -13.20 -3.60 -15.08
N VAL A 66 -13.16 -3.58 -13.74
CA VAL A 66 -14.03 -4.38 -12.87
C VAL A 66 -14.73 -3.48 -11.86
N GLN A 67 -15.97 -3.82 -11.51
CA GLN A 67 -16.76 -3.13 -10.50
C GLN A 67 -17.03 -4.10 -9.35
N VAL A 68 -16.66 -3.68 -8.14
CA VAL A 68 -16.80 -4.49 -6.94
C VAL A 68 -17.26 -3.61 -5.79
N GLU A 69 -18.15 -4.13 -4.96
CA GLU A 69 -18.55 -3.46 -3.74
C GLU A 69 -17.37 -3.32 -2.77
N THR A 70 -17.15 -2.11 -2.27
CA THR A 70 -16.07 -1.82 -1.33
C THR A 70 -16.61 -1.71 0.09
N VAL A 71 -16.09 -2.55 0.99
CA VAL A 71 -16.37 -2.50 2.42
C VAL A 71 -15.23 -1.76 3.11
N HIS A 72 -15.55 -0.68 3.82
CA HIS A 72 -14.57 0.15 4.52
C HIS A 72 -14.41 -0.28 5.97
N TYR A 73 -13.21 -0.74 6.32
CA TYR A 73 -12.84 -1.09 7.69
C TYR A 73 -12.10 0.06 8.38
N ARG A 74 -11.95 -0.02 9.71
CA ARG A 74 -11.26 1.00 10.52
C ARG A 74 -9.75 0.73 10.57
N GLY A 75 -9.08 0.74 9.39
CA GLY A 75 -7.65 0.54 9.26
C GLY A 75 -7.24 -0.78 8.59
N GLY A 76 -5.94 -0.93 8.31
CA GLY A 76 -5.39 -2.07 7.58
C GLY A 76 -5.54 -3.41 8.33
N GLY A 77 -5.31 -3.44 9.65
CA GLY A 77 -5.45 -4.64 10.47
C GLY A 77 -6.84 -5.27 10.40
N PRO A 78 -7.91 -4.53 10.72
CA PRO A 78 -9.29 -5.00 10.57
C PRO A 78 -9.65 -5.44 9.14
N GLY A 79 -9.19 -4.73 8.11
CA GLY A 79 -9.39 -5.14 6.71
C GLY A 79 -8.71 -6.48 6.37
N VAL A 80 -7.47 -6.67 6.84
CA VAL A 80 -6.74 -7.95 6.69
C VAL A 80 -7.46 -9.07 7.45
N ALA A 81 -7.92 -8.82 8.67
CA ALA A 81 -8.67 -9.79 9.47
C ALA A 81 -9.98 -10.22 8.78
N ALA A 82 -10.71 -9.28 8.18
CA ALA A 82 -11.92 -9.57 7.42
C ALA A 82 -11.64 -10.45 6.18
N MET A 83 -10.53 -10.23 5.49
CA MET A 83 -10.11 -11.11 4.40
C MET A 83 -9.71 -12.50 4.88
N VAL A 84 -9.01 -12.62 6.01
CA VAL A 84 -8.64 -13.91 6.60
C VAL A 84 -9.88 -14.72 7.02
N SER A 85 -10.87 -14.07 7.64
CA SER A 85 -12.12 -14.74 8.04
C SER A 85 -13.00 -15.13 6.85
N GLY A 86 -12.84 -14.47 5.71
CA GLY A 86 -13.70 -14.62 4.53
C GLY A 86 -14.93 -13.71 4.53
N GLU A 87 -15.02 -12.76 5.45
CA GLU A 87 -16.03 -11.69 5.44
C GLU A 87 -15.82 -10.79 4.21
N ALA A 88 -14.57 -10.49 3.88
CA ALA A 88 -14.20 -9.88 2.61
C ALA A 88 -13.40 -10.87 1.75
N HIS A 89 -13.59 -10.80 0.44
CA HIS A 89 -13.04 -11.78 -0.49
C HIS A 89 -11.61 -11.45 -0.90
N PHE A 90 -11.27 -10.16 -1.04
CA PHE A 90 -9.97 -9.70 -1.51
C PHE A 90 -9.69 -8.25 -1.10
N GLY A 91 -8.46 -7.84 -1.31
CA GLY A 91 -8.03 -6.45 -1.08
C GLY A 91 -6.64 -6.18 -1.63
N THR A 92 -6.22 -4.92 -1.48
CA THR A 92 -4.86 -4.49 -1.80
C THR A 92 -4.19 -3.87 -0.57
N PRO A 93 -3.97 -4.65 0.51
CA PRO A 93 -3.24 -4.15 1.69
C PRO A 93 -1.78 -3.87 1.36
N THR A 94 -1.09 -3.08 2.18
CA THR A 94 0.37 -2.99 2.10
C THR A 94 1.00 -4.36 2.33
N MET A 95 2.12 -4.64 1.68
CA MET A 95 2.88 -5.87 1.95
C MET A 95 3.22 -5.97 3.45
N ALA A 96 3.65 -4.87 4.06
CA ALA A 96 4.00 -4.83 5.48
C ALA A 96 2.87 -5.31 6.40
N SER A 97 1.61 -5.00 6.08
CA SER A 97 0.46 -5.39 6.91
C SER A 97 -0.05 -6.80 6.64
N SER A 98 0.31 -7.42 5.52
CA SER A 98 -0.30 -8.66 5.06
C SER A 98 0.67 -9.82 4.82
N ILE A 99 1.99 -9.56 4.72
CA ILE A 99 2.99 -10.59 4.39
C ILE A 99 2.99 -11.77 5.38
N GLY A 100 2.75 -11.52 6.66
CA GLY A 100 2.64 -12.57 7.68
C GLY A 100 1.48 -13.53 7.39
N GLN A 101 0.33 -13.01 6.95
CA GLN A 101 -0.84 -13.83 6.60
C GLN A 101 -0.62 -14.59 5.28
N VAL A 102 0.10 -13.97 4.34
CA VAL A 102 0.47 -14.61 3.07
C VAL A 102 1.43 -15.76 3.32
N ARG A 103 2.52 -15.54 4.08
CA ARG A 103 3.48 -16.59 4.46
C ARG A 103 2.85 -17.70 5.30
N GLY A 104 1.88 -17.37 6.14
CA GLY A 104 1.10 -18.33 6.93
C GLY A 104 0.01 -19.07 6.15
N GLY A 105 -0.21 -18.76 4.86
CA GLY A 105 -1.23 -19.39 4.03
C GLY A 105 -2.66 -18.97 4.35
N ASN A 106 -2.86 -17.99 5.26
CA ASN A 106 -4.17 -17.46 5.61
C ASN A 106 -4.75 -16.52 4.55
N LEU A 107 -3.87 -15.96 3.70
CA LEU A 107 -4.22 -15.21 2.50
C LEU A 107 -3.38 -15.74 1.33
N ARG A 108 -3.93 -15.68 0.12
CA ARG A 108 -3.19 -15.94 -1.12
C ARG A 108 -2.86 -14.62 -1.79
N ALA A 109 -1.56 -14.32 -1.95
CA ALA A 109 -1.12 -13.22 -2.79
C ALA A 109 -1.09 -13.66 -4.26
N LEU A 110 -1.58 -12.80 -5.14
CA LEU A 110 -1.64 -13.03 -6.59
C LEU A 110 -0.62 -12.18 -7.35
N ALA A 111 -0.26 -11.01 -6.82
CA ALA A 111 0.77 -10.14 -7.37
C ALA A 111 1.28 -9.12 -6.36
N VAL A 112 2.51 -8.65 -6.58
CA VAL A 112 3.03 -7.40 -6.00
C VAL A 112 2.59 -6.25 -6.92
N LEU A 113 1.96 -5.23 -6.38
CA LEU A 113 1.52 -4.06 -7.15
C LEU A 113 2.66 -3.06 -7.34
N SER A 114 3.70 -3.51 -8.04
CA SER A 114 4.91 -2.74 -8.37
C SER A 114 5.43 -3.12 -9.76
N ASP A 115 6.36 -2.34 -10.31
CA ASP A 115 7.02 -2.63 -11.58
C ASP A 115 8.13 -3.69 -11.47
N HIS A 116 8.48 -4.09 -10.25
CA HIS A 116 9.51 -5.09 -9.98
C HIS A 116 9.06 -6.06 -8.89
N ARG A 117 9.64 -7.26 -8.86
CA ARG A 117 9.39 -8.25 -7.81
C ARG A 117 9.97 -7.78 -6.48
N SER A 118 9.34 -8.18 -5.39
CA SER A 118 9.86 -7.92 -4.05
C SER A 118 10.79 -9.04 -3.59
N PRO A 119 11.98 -8.73 -3.06
CA PRO A 119 12.85 -9.73 -2.43
C PRO A 119 12.19 -10.45 -1.25
N ALA A 120 11.21 -9.84 -0.59
CA ALA A 120 10.47 -10.45 0.51
C ALA A 120 9.52 -11.58 0.06
N LEU A 121 9.10 -11.58 -1.23
CA LEU A 121 8.26 -12.59 -1.88
C LEU A 121 8.76 -12.82 -3.31
N PRO A 122 9.94 -13.42 -3.50
CA PRO A 122 10.62 -13.46 -4.80
C PRO A 122 9.87 -14.27 -5.87
N ASP A 123 9.07 -15.25 -5.46
CA ASP A 123 8.30 -16.09 -6.37
C ASP A 123 6.99 -15.43 -6.82
N LEU A 124 6.56 -14.34 -6.14
CA LEU A 124 5.33 -13.65 -6.49
C LEU A 124 5.57 -12.71 -7.68
N PRO A 125 4.76 -12.79 -8.75
CA PRO A 125 4.92 -11.92 -9.91
C PRO A 125 4.63 -10.46 -9.53
N ASN A 126 5.29 -9.53 -10.21
CA ASN A 126 4.94 -8.11 -10.17
C ASN A 126 3.69 -7.83 -11.03
N ALA A 127 3.16 -6.60 -10.99
CA ALA A 127 1.93 -6.25 -11.68
C ALA A 127 1.99 -6.45 -13.22
N PRO A 128 3.05 -6.01 -13.96
CA PRO A 128 3.21 -6.34 -15.38
C PRO A 128 3.24 -7.84 -15.68
N GLU A 129 4.04 -8.61 -14.94
CA GLU A 129 4.14 -10.07 -15.10
C GLU A 129 2.80 -10.78 -14.81
N ALA A 130 2.02 -10.23 -13.89
CA ALA A 130 0.70 -10.70 -13.53
C ALA A 130 -0.41 -10.25 -14.52
N GLY A 131 -0.06 -9.63 -15.65
CA GLY A 131 -1.02 -9.14 -16.64
C GLY A 131 -1.81 -7.88 -16.23
N MET A 132 -1.26 -7.10 -15.30
CA MET A 132 -1.86 -5.88 -14.77
C MET A 132 -0.93 -4.67 -14.94
N PRO A 133 -0.48 -4.35 -16.17
CA PRO A 133 0.42 -3.22 -16.38
C PRO A 133 -0.22 -1.92 -15.90
N GLY A 134 0.57 -1.10 -15.19
CA GLY A 134 0.12 0.17 -14.62
C GLY A 134 -0.61 0.07 -13.27
N VAL A 135 -0.98 -1.12 -12.79
CA VAL A 135 -1.50 -1.31 -11.43
C VAL A 135 -0.32 -1.28 -10.44
N VAL A 136 0.29 -0.11 -10.33
CA VAL A 136 1.44 0.12 -9.47
C VAL A 136 1.05 1.07 -8.35
N PHE A 137 1.07 0.56 -7.13
CA PHE A 137 0.73 1.34 -5.95
C PHE A 137 1.65 1.00 -4.78
N GLU A 138 2.33 2.02 -4.31
CA GLU A 138 3.25 1.94 -3.20
C GLU A 138 2.92 3.02 -2.18
N GLU A 139 2.87 2.66 -0.93
CA GLU A 139 2.68 3.56 0.19
C GLU A 139 4.03 3.94 0.81
N PHE A 140 4.17 5.16 1.28
CA PHE A 140 5.34 5.65 1.99
C PHE A 140 4.99 6.07 3.41
N PHE A 141 5.95 5.96 4.31
CA PHE A 141 5.76 6.22 5.74
C PHE A 141 6.55 7.46 6.18
N PRO A 142 5.92 8.66 6.14
CA PRO A 142 6.56 9.88 6.59
C PRO A 142 6.49 9.99 8.11
N VAL A 143 7.55 10.50 8.70
CA VAL A 143 7.55 11.01 10.08
C VAL A 143 7.52 12.53 10.00
N VAL A 144 6.56 13.12 10.68
CA VAL A 144 6.37 14.57 10.70
C VAL A 144 6.20 15.06 12.13
N ALA A 145 6.52 16.34 12.38
CA ALA A 145 6.26 17.04 13.63
C ALA A 145 5.27 18.19 13.41
N PRO A 146 4.63 18.72 14.43
CA PRO A 146 3.85 19.93 14.33
C PRO A 146 4.70 21.11 13.86
N ARG A 147 4.09 22.01 13.10
CA ARG A 147 4.74 23.27 12.68
C ARG A 147 5.22 24.06 13.90
N GLY A 148 6.41 24.65 13.77
CA GLY A 148 7.03 25.41 14.85
C GLY A 148 7.81 24.56 15.84
N THR A 149 7.97 23.25 15.59
CA THR A 149 8.92 22.43 16.33
C THR A 149 10.33 23.01 16.17
N PRO A 150 11.12 23.17 17.25
CA PRO A 150 12.44 23.77 17.18
C PRO A 150 13.33 23.09 16.14
N PRO A 151 14.07 23.86 15.29
CA PRO A 151 14.93 23.28 14.26
C PRO A 151 15.95 22.26 14.77
N GLU A 152 16.47 22.45 15.98
CA GLU A 152 17.40 21.51 16.62
C GLU A 152 16.72 20.15 16.92
N ALA A 153 15.45 20.16 17.34
CA ALA A 153 14.69 18.95 17.58
C ALA A 153 14.43 18.21 16.25
N ILE A 154 14.05 18.93 15.19
CA ILE A 154 13.88 18.36 13.84
C ILE A 154 15.19 17.74 13.34
N ALA A 155 16.32 18.44 13.49
CA ALA A 155 17.62 17.94 13.06
C ALA A 155 18.03 16.66 13.83
N THR A 156 17.87 16.67 15.17
CA THR A 156 18.18 15.55 16.05
C THR A 156 17.33 14.32 15.72
N LEU A 157 16.01 14.49 15.62
CA LEU A 157 15.08 13.43 15.26
C LEU A 157 15.38 12.90 13.85
N GLY A 158 15.61 13.77 12.88
CA GLY A 158 15.95 13.39 11.52
C GLY A 158 17.22 12.56 11.45
N ALA A 159 18.28 12.94 12.19
CA ALA A 159 19.50 12.15 12.28
C ALA A 159 19.25 10.75 12.89
N ALA A 160 18.50 10.69 14.00
CA ALA A 160 18.17 9.45 14.68
C ALA A 160 17.34 8.50 13.80
N PHE A 161 16.30 9.02 13.11
CA PHE A 161 15.50 8.21 12.19
C PHE A 161 16.31 7.70 11.00
N ARG A 162 17.14 8.53 10.36
CA ARG A 162 18.01 8.10 9.26
C ARG A 162 18.97 7.00 9.70
N GLN A 163 19.61 7.14 10.86
CA GLN A 163 20.47 6.12 11.42
C GLN A 163 19.71 4.83 11.67
N ALA A 164 18.54 4.88 12.30
CA ALA A 164 17.71 3.71 12.55
C ALA A 164 17.27 3.02 11.24
N VAL A 165 16.86 3.79 10.23
CA VAL A 165 16.49 3.26 8.91
C VAL A 165 17.69 2.55 8.27
N GLN A 166 18.88 3.15 8.27
CA GLN A 166 20.08 2.51 7.71
C GLN A 166 20.43 1.20 8.42
N GLN A 167 20.32 1.17 9.73
CA GLN A 167 20.64 -0.03 10.54
C GLN A 167 19.60 -1.15 10.36
N THR A 168 18.36 -0.83 10.03
CA THR A 168 17.25 -1.80 9.98
C THR A 168 16.77 -2.10 8.57
N ALA A 169 17.24 -1.38 7.54
CA ALA A 169 16.74 -1.47 6.16
C ALA A 169 16.69 -2.90 5.61
N ALA A 170 17.78 -3.66 5.75
CA ALA A 170 17.86 -5.04 5.26
C ALA A 170 16.80 -5.93 5.95
N ARG A 171 16.71 -5.84 7.28
CA ARG A 171 15.73 -6.61 8.07
C ARG A 171 14.30 -6.22 7.75
N LEU A 172 14.01 -4.93 7.60
CA LEU A 172 12.68 -4.44 7.23
C LEU A 172 12.28 -4.97 5.85
N ASN A 173 13.19 -4.91 4.88
CA ASN A 173 12.91 -5.44 3.55
C ASN A 173 12.63 -6.95 3.58
N GLU A 174 13.46 -7.73 4.24
CA GLU A 174 13.29 -9.19 4.34
C GLU A 174 11.99 -9.58 5.06
N THR A 175 11.68 -8.92 6.18
CA THR A 175 10.57 -9.32 7.04
C THR A 175 9.22 -8.74 6.62
N THR A 176 9.20 -7.54 6.08
CA THR A 176 7.97 -6.75 5.81
C THR A 176 7.84 -6.27 4.37
N GLY A 177 8.89 -6.41 3.55
CA GLY A 177 8.93 -5.83 2.20
C GLY A 177 9.06 -4.30 2.17
N VAL A 178 9.32 -3.67 3.31
CA VAL A 178 9.56 -2.21 3.37
C VAL A 178 10.98 -1.92 2.89
N THR A 179 11.10 -1.04 1.92
CA THR A 179 12.39 -0.61 1.36
C THR A 179 12.73 0.80 1.78
N ALA A 180 13.99 1.07 2.09
CA ALA A 180 14.50 2.41 2.30
C ALA A 180 15.07 2.96 0.98
N ARG A 181 14.99 4.28 0.79
CA ARG A 181 15.55 4.99 -0.36
C ARG A 181 16.32 6.22 0.11
N PRO A 182 17.39 6.63 -0.60
CA PRO A 182 18.08 7.90 -0.34
C PRO A 182 17.20 9.10 -0.79
N GLY A 183 17.64 10.31 -0.46
CA GLY A 183 17.01 11.55 -0.95
C GLY A 183 16.07 12.23 0.05
N PHE A 184 16.12 11.83 1.33
CA PHE A 184 15.29 12.39 2.39
C PHE A 184 16.13 12.86 3.58
N GLU A 185 17.25 13.52 3.27
CA GLU A 185 18.22 13.98 4.27
C GLU A 185 17.80 15.28 4.96
N THR A 186 16.91 16.04 4.32
CA THR A 186 16.44 17.33 4.84
C THR A 186 14.92 17.40 4.97
N ASN A 187 14.42 18.25 5.88
CA ASN A 187 13.00 18.58 6.01
C ASN A 187 12.38 18.95 4.65
N ALA A 188 13.06 19.80 3.88
CA ALA A 188 12.55 20.26 2.59
C ALA A 188 12.31 19.11 1.60
N GLN A 189 13.24 18.15 1.54
CA GLN A 189 13.10 16.95 0.69
C GLN A 189 11.94 16.06 1.15
N VAL A 190 11.82 15.83 2.45
CA VAL A 190 10.69 15.06 3.04
C VAL A 190 9.37 15.71 2.69
N MET A 191 9.23 17.04 2.94
CA MET A 191 7.99 17.77 2.69
C MET A 191 7.67 17.93 1.21
N ALA A 192 8.67 18.05 0.34
CA ALA A 192 8.46 18.06 -1.11
C ALA A 192 7.86 16.72 -1.58
N PHE A 193 8.44 15.62 -1.13
CA PHE A 193 7.96 14.27 -1.47
C PHE A 193 6.54 14.00 -0.94
N VAL A 194 6.27 14.38 0.30
CA VAL A 194 4.91 14.26 0.89
C VAL A 194 3.89 15.05 0.07
N ARG A 195 4.25 16.26 -0.38
CA ARG A 195 3.40 17.12 -1.21
C ARG A 195 3.06 16.49 -2.56
N GLU A 196 4.07 15.98 -3.25
CA GLU A 196 3.88 15.23 -4.50
C GLU A 196 2.97 14.01 -4.31
N GLY A 197 3.15 13.29 -3.20
CA GLY A 197 2.30 12.16 -2.82
C GLY A 197 0.83 12.58 -2.64
N VAL A 198 0.59 13.65 -1.90
CA VAL A 198 -0.76 14.20 -1.68
C VAL A 198 -1.41 14.61 -3.01
N GLU A 199 -0.68 15.31 -3.87
CA GLU A 199 -1.19 15.72 -5.19
C GLU A 199 -1.53 14.51 -6.07
N LYS A 200 -0.68 13.47 -6.07
CA LYS A 200 -0.91 12.23 -6.80
C LYS A 200 -2.18 11.52 -6.32
N TYR A 201 -2.32 11.35 -5.01
CA TYR A 201 -3.46 10.64 -4.43
C TYR A 201 -4.76 11.43 -4.55
N THR A 202 -4.71 12.74 -4.39
CA THR A 202 -5.85 13.63 -4.64
C THR A 202 -6.39 13.48 -6.07
N ARG A 203 -5.51 13.39 -7.07
CA ARG A 203 -5.95 13.17 -8.47
C ARG A 203 -6.64 11.84 -8.65
N ILE A 204 -6.15 10.76 -8.04
CA ILE A 204 -6.76 9.43 -8.11
C ILE A 204 -8.14 9.44 -7.46
N LEU A 205 -8.27 10.04 -6.28
CA LEU A 205 -9.54 10.12 -5.56
C LEU A 205 -10.58 10.94 -6.34
N ARG A 206 -10.21 12.11 -6.86
CA ARG A 206 -11.10 12.95 -7.68
C ARG A 206 -11.55 12.25 -8.96
N ALA A 207 -10.66 11.51 -9.61
CA ALA A 207 -11.03 10.71 -10.78
C ALA A 207 -12.05 9.60 -10.45
N ALA A 208 -12.10 9.16 -9.20
CA ALA A 208 -13.08 8.20 -8.68
C ALA A 208 -14.34 8.89 -8.08
N GLY A 209 -14.50 10.22 -8.23
CA GLY A 209 -15.64 10.96 -7.68
C GLY A 209 -15.59 11.18 -6.16
N ILE A 210 -14.41 11.03 -5.54
CA ILE A 210 -14.20 11.23 -4.11
C ILE A 210 -13.42 12.54 -3.93
N ASP A 211 -14.03 13.50 -3.25
CA ASP A 211 -13.36 14.76 -2.92
C ASP A 211 -12.65 14.62 -1.58
N PRO A 212 -11.32 14.67 -1.54
CA PRO A 212 -10.59 14.63 -0.28
C PRO A 212 -10.77 15.97 0.44
N GLU A 213 -11.10 15.91 1.72
CA GLU A 213 -11.21 17.07 2.62
C GLU A 213 -9.85 17.74 2.88
#